data_1525a092070c161b34fb4bc48d88acbd
#
_entry.id   1525a092070c161b34fb4bc48d88acbd
#
_cell.length_a   1.000
_cell.length_b   1.000
_cell.length_c   1.000
_cell.angle_alpha   90.00
_cell.angle_beta   90.00
_cell.angle_gamma   90.00
#
_symmetry.space_group_name_H-M   'P 1'
#
loop_
_entity.id
_entity.type
_entity.pdbx_description
1 polymer ?
#
loop_
_entity_poly.entity_id
_entity_poly.type
_entity_poly.pdbx_seq_one_letter_code
_entity_poly.pdbx_strand_id
1 'polypeptide(L)'
;MKPVLTHLALGVRDLERTIEFYRRHVGLHVVHDRHDGEMRVVWLSERAEEPDFVLVLFEIHHDPPPAPSTLQHLGFAVGSREEVDAAAEAGRQAGILVVPPVYAGPVVGYFCIVSDPDGNQVEFSYGQPIDPRHISA
;
A
#
# COMPACT_ATOMS: atom_id res chain seq x y z
N MET A 1 29.51 -1.81 -0.67
CA MET A 1 28.20 -1.76 -1.35
C MET A 1 27.14 -1.32 -0.36
N LYS A 2 26.32 -0.36 -0.74
CA LYS A 2 25.18 0.10 0.06
C LYS A 2 23.92 0.06 -0.81
N PRO A 3 23.30 -1.10 -0.98
CA PRO A 3 22.09 -1.20 -1.78
C PRO A 3 20.95 -0.38 -1.14
N VAL A 4 20.11 0.18 -2.00
CA VAL A 4 18.96 0.98 -1.60
C VAL A 4 17.70 0.29 -2.13
N LEU A 5 16.70 0.14 -1.29
CA LEU A 5 15.40 -0.38 -1.70
C LEU A 5 14.67 0.69 -2.52
N THR A 6 14.44 0.42 -3.80
CA THR A 6 13.87 1.40 -4.74
C THR A 6 12.45 1.09 -5.16
N HIS A 7 12.05 -0.16 -5.12
CA HIS A 7 10.71 -0.54 -5.56
C HIS A 7 10.25 -1.87 -5.01
N LEU A 8 8.94 -2.03 -4.98
CA LEU A 8 8.24 -3.29 -4.74
C LEU A 8 7.35 -3.55 -5.95
N ALA A 9 7.40 -4.75 -6.50
CA ALA A 9 6.59 -5.11 -7.66
C ALA A 9 5.46 -6.05 -7.24
N LEU A 10 4.23 -5.73 -7.65
CA LEU A 10 3.04 -6.54 -7.42
C LEU A 10 2.44 -6.96 -8.76
N GLY A 11 2.22 -8.26 -8.92
CA GLY A 11 1.37 -8.78 -9.97
C GLY A 11 -0.10 -8.66 -9.55
N VAL A 12 -0.93 -8.03 -10.36
CA VAL A 12 -2.32 -7.74 -10.05
C VAL A 12 -3.26 -8.32 -11.10
N ARG A 13 -4.51 -8.61 -10.71
CA ARG A 13 -5.49 -9.20 -11.62
C ARG A 13 -6.16 -8.16 -12.51
N ASP A 14 -6.43 -6.99 -11.96
CA ASP A 14 -7.09 -5.89 -12.65
C ASP A 14 -6.29 -4.61 -12.36
N LEU A 15 -5.47 -4.22 -13.32
CA LEU A 15 -4.55 -3.10 -13.16
C LEU A 15 -5.28 -1.78 -12.92
N GLU A 16 -6.37 -1.52 -13.65
CA GLU A 16 -7.13 -0.27 -13.50
C GLU A 16 -7.77 -0.17 -12.11
N ARG A 17 -8.35 -1.25 -11.60
CA ARG A 17 -8.93 -1.27 -10.25
C ARG A 17 -7.86 -1.06 -9.19
N THR A 18 -6.70 -1.63 -9.36
CA THR A 18 -5.59 -1.50 -8.40
C THR A 18 -5.01 -0.08 -8.42
N ILE A 19 -4.83 0.52 -9.61
CA ILE A 19 -4.42 1.92 -9.74
C ILE A 19 -5.42 2.84 -9.01
N GLU A 20 -6.71 2.65 -9.26
CA GLU A 20 -7.76 3.47 -8.64
C GLU A 20 -7.79 3.29 -7.11
N PHE A 21 -7.59 2.07 -6.62
CA PHE A 21 -7.50 1.80 -5.19
C PHE A 21 -6.37 2.62 -4.53
N TYR A 22 -5.14 2.49 -5.05
CA TYR A 22 -3.99 3.18 -4.45
C TYR A 22 -4.05 4.68 -4.63
N ARG A 23 -4.64 5.15 -5.72
CA ARG A 23 -4.91 6.56 -5.92
C ARG A 23 -5.92 7.11 -4.92
N ARG A 24 -7.05 6.44 -4.76
CA ARG A 24 -8.19 6.89 -3.95
C ARG A 24 -7.93 6.75 -2.45
N HIS A 25 -7.44 5.60 -2.02
CA HIS A 25 -7.32 5.27 -0.60
C HIS A 25 -5.97 5.64 0.00
N VAL A 26 -4.91 5.66 -0.79
CA VAL A 26 -3.56 5.95 -0.32
C VAL A 26 -3.06 7.32 -0.79
N GLY A 27 -3.55 7.81 -1.92
CA GLY A 27 -3.11 9.07 -2.50
C GLY A 27 -1.85 8.93 -3.35
N LEU A 28 -1.57 7.74 -3.88
CA LEU A 28 -0.43 7.55 -4.76
C LEU A 28 -0.67 8.16 -6.13
N HIS A 29 0.41 8.58 -6.77
CA HIS A 29 0.41 9.18 -8.10
C HIS A 29 1.01 8.21 -9.11
N VAL A 30 0.44 8.16 -10.32
CA VAL A 30 1.08 7.46 -11.44
C VAL A 30 2.28 8.30 -11.89
N VAL A 31 3.48 7.72 -11.78
CA VAL A 31 4.72 8.40 -12.18
C VAL A 31 5.34 7.81 -13.44
N HIS A 32 4.89 6.63 -13.85
CA HIS A 32 5.32 5.99 -15.10
C HIS A 32 4.27 4.99 -15.56
N ASP A 33 4.06 4.91 -16.86
CA ASP A 33 3.10 4.00 -17.48
C ASP A 33 3.63 3.62 -18.86
N ARG A 34 3.90 2.34 -19.06
CA ARG A 34 4.45 1.84 -20.34
C ARG A 34 3.92 0.46 -20.67
N HIS A 35 4.12 0.08 -21.90
CA HIS A 35 3.91 -1.30 -22.35
C HIS A 35 5.25 -1.95 -22.69
N ASP A 36 5.46 -3.15 -22.16
CA ASP A 36 6.53 -4.06 -22.54
C ASP A 36 5.87 -5.20 -23.35
N GLY A 37 5.78 -5.02 -24.66
CA GLY A 37 4.96 -5.89 -25.51
C GLY A 37 3.47 -5.71 -25.17
N GLU A 38 2.79 -6.79 -24.80
CA GLU A 38 1.38 -6.76 -24.38
C GLU A 38 1.22 -6.47 -22.88
N MET A 39 2.31 -6.52 -22.11
CA MET A 39 2.28 -6.28 -20.67
C MET A 39 2.35 -4.78 -20.38
N ARG A 40 1.33 -4.26 -19.72
CA ARG A 40 1.35 -2.89 -19.20
C ARG A 40 1.97 -2.88 -17.83
N VAL A 41 2.90 -1.95 -17.60
CA VAL A 41 3.59 -1.74 -16.33
C VAL A 41 3.34 -0.30 -15.87
N VAL A 42 2.87 -0.14 -14.65
CA VAL A 42 2.56 1.17 -14.07
C VAL A 42 3.32 1.32 -12.76
N TRP A 43 3.93 2.48 -12.56
CA TRP A 43 4.61 2.82 -11.33
C TRP A 43 3.83 3.87 -10.57
N LEU A 44 3.59 3.61 -9.30
CA LEU A 44 2.92 4.54 -8.39
C LEU A 44 3.92 5.02 -7.33
N SER A 45 3.79 6.27 -6.92
CA SER A 45 4.60 6.85 -5.84
C SER A 45 3.80 7.84 -5.02
N GLU A 46 4.18 7.99 -3.76
CA GLU A 46 3.68 9.06 -2.89
C GLU A 46 4.10 10.46 -3.38
N ARG A 47 5.20 10.52 -4.15
CA ARG A 47 5.72 11.76 -4.75
C ARG A 47 5.44 11.76 -6.24
N ALA A 48 4.73 12.78 -6.71
CA ALA A 48 4.44 12.93 -8.13
C ALA A 48 5.69 13.23 -8.95
N GLU A 49 6.69 13.87 -8.33
CA GLU A 49 7.96 14.23 -8.94
C GLU A 49 9.11 13.68 -8.08
N GLU A 50 10.20 13.30 -8.73
CA GLU A 50 11.43 12.80 -8.10
C GLU A 50 11.15 11.69 -7.06
N PRO A 51 10.49 10.58 -7.44
CA PRO A 51 10.19 9.53 -6.49
C PRO A 51 11.46 8.83 -5.99
N ASP A 52 11.53 8.55 -4.69
CA ASP A 52 12.59 7.76 -4.10
C ASP A 52 12.27 6.27 -4.08
N PHE A 53 10.97 5.95 -4.05
CA PHE A 53 10.47 4.60 -4.03
C PHE A 53 9.20 4.51 -4.89
N VAL A 54 9.06 3.42 -5.64
CA VAL A 54 7.88 3.19 -6.46
C VAL A 54 7.27 1.82 -6.18
N LEU A 55 5.95 1.79 -6.21
CA LEU A 55 5.17 0.56 -6.28
C LEU A 55 4.96 0.25 -7.76
N VAL A 56 5.52 -0.87 -8.21
CA VAL A 56 5.42 -1.31 -9.59
C VAL A 56 4.24 -2.26 -9.73
N LEU A 57 3.30 -1.95 -10.61
CA LEU A 57 2.14 -2.80 -10.87
C LEU A 57 2.20 -3.35 -12.29
N PHE A 58 1.92 -4.63 -12.45
CA PHE A 58 1.75 -5.27 -13.75
C PHE A 58 0.63 -6.29 -13.68
N GLU A 59 -0.14 -6.39 -14.76
CA GLU A 59 -1.27 -7.29 -14.81
C GLU A 59 -0.83 -8.72 -15.11
N ILE A 60 -1.31 -9.65 -14.29
CA ILE A 60 -1.05 -11.07 -14.45
C ILE A 60 -2.35 -11.79 -14.82
N HIS A 61 -2.29 -12.54 -15.91
CA HIS A 61 -3.39 -13.36 -16.37
C HIS A 61 -3.07 -14.83 -16.10
N HIS A 62 -3.57 -15.35 -14.98
CA HIS A 62 -3.42 -16.76 -14.62
C HIS A 62 -4.76 -17.43 -14.44
N ASP A 63 -4.93 -18.58 -15.07
CA ASP A 63 -6.05 -19.48 -14.86
C ASP A 63 -5.50 -20.89 -14.64
N PRO A 64 -5.53 -21.45 -13.41
CA PRO A 64 -6.11 -20.87 -12.20
C PRO A 64 -5.30 -19.66 -11.66
N PRO A 65 -5.92 -18.89 -10.76
CA PRO A 65 -5.20 -17.75 -10.14
C PRO A 65 -3.93 -18.21 -9.44
N PRO A 66 -2.91 -17.34 -9.37
CA PRO A 66 -1.68 -17.70 -8.67
C PRO A 66 -1.94 -18.00 -7.21
N ALA A 67 -1.00 -18.74 -6.59
CA ALA A 67 -1.04 -19.00 -5.15
C ALA A 67 -1.13 -17.67 -4.38
N PRO A 68 -1.72 -17.69 -3.15
CA PRO A 68 -1.76 -16.50 -2.32
C PRO A 68 -0.38 -15.87 -2.18
N SER A 69 -0.34 -14.54 -2.21
CA SER A 69 0.88 -13.79 -2.03
C SER A 69 1.50 -14.09 -0.67
N THR A 70 2.83 -14.17 -0.62
CA THR A 70 3.57 -14.23 0.65
C THR A 70 3.72 -12.84 1.28
N LEU A 71 3.32 -11.78 0.59
CA LEU A 71 3.29 -10.43 1.13
C LEU A 71 2.24 -10.38 2.25
N GLN A 72 2.67 -10.04 3.47
CA GLN A 72 1.77 -9.97 4.62
C GLN A 72 0.97 -8.68 4.59
N HIS A 73 1.62 -7.54 4.46
CA HIS A 73 0.95 -6.25 4.29
C HIS A 73 1.91 -5.18 3.76
N LEU A 74 1.32 -4.08 3.27
CA LEU A 74 2.00 -2.82 2.95
C LEU A 74 1.64 -1.83 4.03
N GLY A 75 2.62 -1.10 4.57
CA GLY A 75 2.41 -0.10 5.61
C GLY A 75 2.64 1.31 5.10
N PHE A 76 1.71 2.22 5.42
CA PHE A 76 1.80 3.65 5.12
C PHE A 76 1.62 4.44 6.41
N ALA A 77 2.59 5.30 6.72
CA ALA A 77 2.47 6.23 7.83
C ALA A 77 1.58 7.41 7.45
N VAL A 78 0.71 7.80 8.35
CA VAL A 78 -0.12 9.01 8.22
C VAL A 78 0.19 9.99 9.34
N GLY A 79 -0.32 11.22 9.24
CA GLY A 79 0.09 12.33 10.09
C GLY A 79 -0.66 12.46 11.41
N SER A 80 -1.75 11.70 11.63
CA SER A 80 -2.58 11.81 12.84
C SER A 80 -3.49 10.60 13.02
N ARG A 81 -4.04 10.44 14.24
CA ARG A 81 -5.07 9.42 14.50
C ARG A 81 -6.32 9.66 13.67
N GLU A 82 -6.68 10.92 13.48
CA GLU A 82 -7.83 11.32 12.67
C GLU A 82 -7.70 10.85 11.22
N GLU A 83 -6.47 10.87 10.67
CA GLU A 83 -6.22 10.34 9.33
C GLU A 83 -6.35 8.83 9.27
N VAL A 84 -5.95 8.10 10.31
CA VAL A 84 -6.23 6.65 10.42
C VAL A 84 -7.73 6.40 10.45
N ASP A 85 -8.47 7.14 11.28
CA ASP A 85 -9.92 7.02 11.36
C ASP A 85 -10.60 7.30 10.02
N ALA A 86 -10.14 8.34 9.31
CA ALA A 86 -10.66 8.69 7.99
C ALA A 86 -10.40 7.59 6.96
N ALA A 87 -9.21 7.01 6.95
CA ALA A 87 -8.87 5.89 6.07
C ALA A 87 -9.74 4.66 6.36
N ALA A 88 -9.96 4.37 7.64
CA ALA A 88 -10.83 3.27 8.07
C ALA A 88 -12.28 3.50 7.65
N GLU A 89 -12.80 4.71 7.81
CA GLU A 89 -14.18 5.03 7.41
C GLU A 89 -14.37 4.94 5.90
N ALA A 90 -13.40 5.43 5.12
CA ALA A 90 -13.43 5.26 3.66
C ALA A 90 -13.40 3.78 3.28
N GLY A 91 -12.60 2.99 3.97
CA GLY A 91 -12.53 1.54 3.77
C GLY A 91 -13.83 0.83 4.15
N ARG A 92 -14.46 1.25 5.24
CA ARG A 92 -15.75 0.71 5.67
C ARG A 92 -16.84 0.99 4.62
N GLN A 93 -16.90 2.21 4.11
CA GLN A 93 -17.88 2.59 3.08
C GLN A 93 -17.66 1.82 1.78
N ALA A 94 -16.41 1.52 1.44
CA ALA A 94 -16.06 0.75 0.25
C ALA A 94 -16.17 -0.77 0.46
N GLY A 95 -16.47 -1.25 1.70
CA GLY A 95 -16.58 -2.67 2.01
C GLY A 95 -15.23 -3.39 2.06
N ILE A 96 -14.14 -2.69 2.32
CA ILE A 96 -12.78 -3.24 2.30
C ILE A 96 -12.05 -3.15 3.65
N LEU A 97 -12.71 -2.68 4.71
CA LEU A 97 -12.10 -2.58 6.03
C LEU A 97 -11.88 -3.98 6.62
N VAL A 98 -10.63 -4.28 6.98
CA VAL A 98 -10.22 -5.57 7.58
C VAL A 98 -10.05 -5.44 9.09
N VAL A 99 -9.30 -4.42 9.53
CA VAL A 99 -9.07 -4.15 10.96
C VAL A 99 -9.47 -2.70 11.24
N PRO A 100 -10.48 -2.48 12.10
CA PRO A 100 -10.86 -1.13 12.51
C PRO A 100 -9.75 -0.47 13.31
N PRO A 101 -9.77 0.87 13.46
CA PRO A 101 -8.72 1.58 14.20
C PRO A 101 -8.52 1.03 15.60
N VAL A 102 -7.27 0.78 15.94
CA VAL A 102 -6.86 0.25 17.25
C VAL A 102 -5.46 0.73 17.61
N TYR A 103 -5.24 1.02 18.88
CA TYR A 103 -3.91 1.28 19.40
C TYR A 103 -3.29 -0.02 19.92
N ALA A 104 -2.12 -0.36 19.42
CA ALA A 104 -1.43 -1.62 19.73
C ALA A 104 -0.06 -1.40 20.37
N GLY A 105 0.10 -0.34 21.15
CA GLY A 105 1.32 -0.05 21.90
C GLY A 105 2.29 0.87 21.17
N PRO A 106 3.42 1.25 21.83
CA PRO A 106 4.32 2.27 21.32
C PRO A 106 5.17 1.83 20.12
N VAL A 107 5.26 0.53 19.85
CA VAL A 107 6.00 0.01 18.69
C VAL A 107 5.12 -0.02 17.44
N VAL A 108 3.87 -0.41 17.59
CA VAL A 108 2.92 -0.55 16.47
C VAL A 108 2.15 0.74 16.22
N GLY A 109 1.80 1.47 17.29
CA GLY A 109 1.03 2.69 17.21
C GLY A 109 -0.47 2.48 17.02
N TYR A 110 -1.13 3.52 16.50
CA TYR A 110 -2.56 3.53 16.17
C TYR A 110 -2.73 3.24 14.69
N PHE A 111 -3.49 2.22 14.34
CA PHE A 111 -3.55 1.75 12.95
C PHE A 111 -4.91 1.18 12.57
N CYS A 112 -5.13 1.07 11.28
CA CYS A 112 -6.20 0.27 10.68
C CYS A 112 -5.66 -0.49 9.48
N ILE A 113 -6.40 -1.49 9.00
CA ILE A 113 -6.04 -2.26 7.80
C ILE A 113 -7.24 -2.32 6.87
N VAL A 114 -6.99 -2.05 5.59
CA VAL A 114 -7.94 -2.27 4.49
C VAL A 114 -7.38 -3.31 3.52
N SER A 115 -8.24 -3.86 2.68
CA SER A 115 -7.82 -4.84 1.65
C SER A 115 -7.76 -4.16 0.29
N ASP A 116 -6.68 -4.36 -0.45
CA ASP A 116 -6.63 -3.96 -1.85
C ASP A 116 -7.44 -4.92 -2.74
N PRO A 117 -7.63 -4.63 -4.06
CA PRO A 117 -8.44 -5.47 -4.92
C PRO A 117 -7.96 -6.94 -5.07
N ASP A 118 -6.70 -7.22 -4.81
CA ASP A 118 -6.13 -8.57 -4.86
C ASP A 118 -6.06 -9.26 -3.49
N GLY A 119 -6.57 -8.61 -2.43
CA GLY A 119 -6.56 -9.15 -1.09
C GLY A 119 -5.28 -8.84 -0.31
N ASN A 120 -4.38 -8.00 -0.84
CA ASN A 120 -3.24 -7.54 -0.07
C ASN A 120 -3.70 -6.62 1.06
N GLN A 121 -3.17 -6.82 2.26
CA GLN A 121 -3.49 -5.97 3.39
C GLN A 121 -2.69 -4.67 3.29
N VAL A 122 -3.37 -3.55 3.52
CA VAL A 122 -2.80 -2.20 3.50
C VAL A 122 -3.06 -1.57 4.85
N GLU A 123 -1.98 -1.30 5.60
CA GLU A 123 -2.02 -0.70 6.92
C GLU A 123 -1.80 0.82 6.82
N PHE A 124 -2.63 1.58 7.52
CA PHE A 124 -2.40 3.01 7.79
C PHE A 124 -2.10 3.16 9.27
N SER A 125 -0.95 3.76 9.60
CA SER A 125 -0.51 3.87 10.99
C SER A 125 -0.07 5.28 11.37
N TYR A 126 -0.29 5.62 12.64
CA TYR A 126 0.23 6.83 13.26
C TYR A 126 0.93 6.46 14.56
N GLY A 127 2.12 7.05 14.76
CA GLY A 127 2.92 6.81 15.96
C GLY A 127 3.70 5.50 15.93
N GLN A 128 3.86 4.89 14.76
CA GLN A 128 4.75 3.74 14.58
C GLN A 128 6.16 4.25 14.23
N PRO A 129 7.14 4.12 15.12
CA PRO A 129 8.49 4.60 14.83
C PRO A 129 9.19 3.68 13.83
N ILE A 130 9.73 4.26 12.77
CA ILE A 130 10.57 3.54 11.81
C ILE A 130 12.00 3.45 12.33
N ASP A 131 12.49 4.52 12.97
CA ASP A 131 13.79 4.53 13.61
C ASP A 131 13.69 3.87 15.00
N PRO A 132 14.37 2.72 15.23
CA PRO A 132 14.28 2.01 16.51
C PRO A 132 14.71 2.86 17.72
N ARG A 133 15.53 3.88 17.50
CA ARG A 133 15.94 4.80 18.58
C ARG A 133 14.77 5.61 19.16
N HIS A 134 13.67 5.71 18.42
CA HIS A 134 12.46 6.40 18.85
C HIS A 134 11.44 5.46 19.51
N ILE A 135 11.77 4.18 19.65
CA ILE A 135 10.91 3.23 20.36
C ILE A 135 11.06 3.48 21.86
N SER A 136 9.95 3.87 22.50
CA SER A 136 9.91 4.04 23.94
C SER A 136 9.96 2.67 24.65
N ALA A 137 10.81 2.57 25.65
CA ALA A 137 10.92 1.36 26.46
C ALA A 137 9.66 1.16 27.32
#